data_ab42d84d59d4a7b8e64ad8adc191dfaa
#
_entry.id   ab42d84d59d4a7b8e64ad8adc191dfaa
#
_cell.length_a   1.000
_cell.length_b   1.000
_cell.length_c   1.000
_cell.angle_alpha   90.00
_cell.angle_beta   90.00
_cell.angle_gamma   90.00
#
_symmetry.space_group_name_H-M   'P 1'
#
loop_
_entity.id
_entity.type
_entity.pdbx_description
1 polymer ?
#
loop_
_entity_poly.entity_id
_entity_poly.type
_entity_poly.pdbx_seq_one_letter_code
_entity_poly.pdbx_strand_id
1 'polypeptide(L)'
;MIELKSVCKSFEGRTVLEDISTVFENGKTNLIIGQSGSGKTVLMKSIVGLLTPEQGEILYDGRNFLNMNKKEKIALRREMGMIFQSAALFDSMTVLENVMFPLDMFSTDTYRDRLKRACFCLDRVNLGEAQQKYPGEISGGMQKRVAIARAIALQPQYLFCDEPNSGLDPKTSLVIDELIHSITTEYNMTTIINTHDMNSVLGIGDSILFIYEGRQEWQGTKEEIFTSSNRRLNDFIFASDLLKKVKDMEMTTREG
;
A
#
# COMPACT_ATOMS: atom_id res chain seq x y z
N MET A 1 7.17 10.48 5.77
CA MET A 1 6.57 9.89 6.99
C MET A 1 5.11 10.34 7.10
N ILE A 2 4.20 9.42 7.46
CA ILE A 2 2.79 9.75 7.71
C ILE A 2 2.47 9.42 9.17
N GLU A 3 1.91 10.38 9.90
CA GLU A 3 1.52 10.20 11.30
C GLU A 3 0.01 10.39 11.45
N LEU A 4 -0.63 9.47 12.14
CA LEU A 4 -2.05 9.56 12.52
C LEU A 4 -2.16 9.83 14.01
N LYS A 5 -3.05 10.74 14.41
CA LYS A 5 -3.33 11.06 15.79
C LYS A 5 -4.83 10.98 16.05
N SER A 6 -5.26 10.02 16.85
CA SER A 6 -6.64 9.80 17.31
C SER A 6 -7.67 9.88 16.19
N VAL A 7 -7.38 9.21 15.05
CA VAL A 7 -8.27 9.25 13.88
C VAL A 7 -9.52 8.43 14.15
N CYS A 8 -10.69 9.08 14.02
CA CYS A 8 -12.01 8.44 14.16
C CYS A 8 -12.83 8.64 12.88
N LYS A 9 -13.56 7.58 12.47
CA LYS A 9 -14.47 7.62 11.32
C LYS A 9 -15.76 6.87 11.61
N SER A 10 -16.89 7.53 11.32
CA SER A 10 -18.22 6.95 11.46
C SER A 10 -19.03 7.11 10.18
N PHE A 11 -20.01 6.23 9.97
CA PHE A 11 -21.02 6.31 8.91
C PHE A 11 -22.39 6.09 9.53
N GLU A 12 -23.31 6.99 9.31
CA GLU A 12 -24.70 6.88 9.79
C GLU A 12 -24.81 6.51 11.27
N GLY A 13 -23.94 7.10 12.10
CA GLY A 13 -23.90 6.86 13.55
C GLY A 13 -23.17 5.59 13.99
N ARG A 14 -22.69 4.76 13.05
CA ARG A 14 -21.87 3.58 13.34
C ARG A 14 -20.39 3.94 13.24
N THR A 15 -19.66 3.80 14.33
CA THR A 15 -18.20 3.97 14.35
C THR A 15 -17.53 2.81 13.60
N VAL A 16 -16.64 3.15 12.66
CA VAL A 16 -15.86 2.20 11.85
C VAL A 16 -14.38 2.28 12.18
N LEU A 17 -13.88 3.46 12.55
CA LEU A 17 -12.53 3.65 13.09
C LEU A 17 -12.64 4.41 14.40
N GLU A 18 -11.93 3.94 15.42
CA GLU A 18 -11.95 4.52 16.74
C GLU A 18 -10.52 4.68 17.27
N ASP A 19 -10.09 5.93 17.44
CA ASP A 19 -8.82 6.34 18.07
C ASP A 19 -7.58 5.66 17.47
N ILE A 20 -7.43 5.70 16.13
CA ILE A 20 -6.25 5.16 15.47
C ILE A 20 -5.10 6.17 15.54
N SER A 21 -4.00 5.78 16.21
CA SER A 21 -2.80 6.60 16.36
C SER A 21 -1.56 5.77 16.02
N THR A 22 -0.87 6.11 14.91
CA THR A 22 0.28 5.34 14.42
C THR A 22 1.20 6.20 13.57
N VAL A 23 2.42 5.72 13.33
CA VAL A 23 3.39 6.32 12.43
C VAL A 23 3.77 5.32 11.35
N PHE A 24 3.69 5.75 10.08
CA PHE A 24 4.18 5.04 8.92
C PHE A 24 5.50 5.69 8.48
N GLU A 25 6.58 4.94 8.60
CA GLU A 25 7.93 5.44 8.42
C GLU A 25 8.35 5.49 6.95
N ASN A 26 9.28 6.40 6.61
CA ASN A 26 9.91 6.47 5.29
C ASN A 26 10.82 5.27 5.04
N GLY A 27 10.96 4.88 3.77
CA GLY A 27 11.82 3.78 3.34
C GLY A 27 11.34 2.42 3.81
N LYS A 28 10.15 2.35 4.43
CA LYS A 28 9.57 1.12 4.97
C LYS A 28 8.27 0.73 4.26
N THR A 29 8.06 -0.57 4.17
CA THR A 29 6.79 -1.17 3.79
C THR A 29 5.95 -1.32 5.05
N ASN A 30 5.03 -0.39 5.25
CA ASN A 30 4.12 -0.37 6.39
C ASN A 30 2.83 -1.12 6.01
N LEU A 31 2.51 -2.19 6.70
CA LEU A 31 1.33 -3.00 6.43
C LEU A 31 0.18 -2.66 7.37
N ILE A 32 -1.02 -2.56 6.84
CA ILE A 32 -2.27 -2.53 7.61
C ILE A 32 -2.95 -3.87 7.41
N ILE A 33 -3.06 -4.66 8.48
CA ILE A 33 -3.65 -6.00 8.46
C ILE A 33 -4.89 -6.10 9.34
N GLY A 34 -5.70 -7.11 9.12
CA GLY A 34 -6.92 -7.38 9.89
C GLY A 34 -7.97 -8.11 9.07
N GLN A 35 -9.01 -8.58 9.72
CA GLN A 35 -10.11 -9.29 9.07
C GLN A 35 -10.84 -8.41 8.05
N SER A 36 -11.58 -9.04 7.13
CA SER A 36 -12.50 -8.30 6.26
C SER A 36 -13.50 -7.52 7.11
N GLY A 37 -13.74 -6.25 6.74
CA GLY A 37 -14.63 -5.37 7.50
C GLY A 37 -14.02 -4.74 8.76
N SER A 38 -12.75 -4.98 9.11
CA SER A 38 -12.11 -4.39 10.29
C SER A 38 -11.82 -2.87 10.19
N GLY A 39 -12.01 -2.24 9.02
CA GLY A 39 -11.79 -0.81 8.82
C GLY A 39 -10.55 -0.43 7.98
N LYS A 40 -9.72 -1.38 7.53
CA LYS A 40 -8.47 -1.11 6.77
C LYS A 40 -8.66 -0.19 5.57
N THR A 41 -9.59 -0.53 4.68
CA THR A 41 -9.88 0.28 3.47
C THR A 41 -10.44 1.67 3.85
N VAL A 42 -11.21 1.77 4.94
CA VAL A 42 -11.71 3.07 5.43
C VAL A 42 -10.56 3.90 5.95
N LEU A 43 -9.61 3.30 6.68
CA LEU A 43 -8.42 3.98 7.15
C LEU A 43 -7.57 4.47 5.97
N MET A 44 -7.25 3.61 5.01
CA MET A 44 -6.49 4.01 3.82
C MET A 44 -7.19 5.12 3.04
N LYS A 45 -8.51 5.04 2.81
CA LYS A 45 -9.29 6.09 2.15
C LYS A 45 -9.28 7.40 2.94
N SER A 46 -9.23 7.36 4.27
CA SER A 46 -9.08 8.55 5.12
C SER A 46 -7.69 9.16 4.97
N ILE A 47 -6.64 8.35 4.96
CA ILE A 47 -5.26 8.80 4.79
C ILE A 47 -5.10 9.51 3.42
N VAL A 48 -5.52 8.90 2.31
CA VAL A 48 -5.39 9.51 0.97
C VAL A 48 -6.38 10.66 0.72
N GLY A 49 -7.29 10.92 1.67
CA GLY A 49 -8.25 12.03 1.61
C GLY A 49 -9.43 11.80 0.67
N LEU A 50 -9.81 10.54 0.46
CA LEU A 50 -11.08 10.15 -0.19
C LEU A 50 -12.25 10.15 0.81
N LEU A 51 -11.94 9.97 2.10
CA LEU A 51 -12.87 10.12 3.21
C LEU A 51 -12.30 11.16 4.19
N THR A 52 -13.16 11.96 4.78
CA THR A 52 -12.76 12.90 5.85
C THR A 52 -13.11 12.25 7.19
N PRO A 53 -12.15 12.03 8.09
CA PRO A 53 -12.42 11.59 9.46
C PRO A 53 -13.17 12.69 10.24
N GLU A 54 -13.96 12.30 11.23
CA GLU A 54 -14.67 13.23 12.10
C GLU A 54 -13.75 13.83 13.17
N GLN A 55 -12.71 13.07 13.57
CA GLN A 55 -11.78 13.51 14.61
C GLN A 55 -10.36 13.03 14.27
N GLY A 56 -9.38 13.68 14.89
CA GLY A 56 -7.98 13.35 14.77
C GLY A 56 -7.23 14.17 13.75
N GLU A 57 -5.97 13.79 13.51
CA GLU A 57 -5.08 14.46 12.58
C GLU A 57 -4.40 13.44 11.66
N ILE A 58 -4.15 13.85 10.42
CA ILE A 58 -3.35 13.09 9.44
C ILE A 58 -2.21 14.01 8.98
N LEU A 59 -0.98 13.67 9.36
CA LEU A 59 0.18 14.51 9.13
C LEU A 59 1.10 13.86 8.09
N TYR A 60 1.42 14.59 7.04
CA TYR A 60 2.38 14.22 6.00
C TYR A 60 3.66 15.05 6.20
N ASP A 61 4.71 14.44 6.73
CA ASP A 61 5.94 15.13 7.15
C ASP A 61 5.63 16.41 7.96
N GLY A 62 4.76 16.27 8.96
CA GLY A 62 4.31 17.37 9.83
C GLY A 62 3.22 18.28 9.24
N ARG A 63 2.89 18.13 7.94
CA ARG A 63 1.82 18.91 7.28
C ARG A 63 0.45 18.28 7.57
N ASN A 64 -0.41 18.93 8.35
CA ASN A 64 -1.75 18.40 8.66
C ASN A 64 -2.67 18.50 7.44
N PHE A 65 -2.95 17.34 6.83
CA PHE A 65 -3.76 17.20 5.61
C PHE A 65 -5.19 17.75 5.77
N LEU A 66 -5.79 17.59 6.93
CA LEU A 66 -7.17 18.01 7.18
C LEU A 66 -7.31 19.53 7.15
N ASN A 67 -6.26 20.24 7.59
CA ASN A 67 -6.22 21.71 7.66
C ASN A 67 -5.77 22.36 6.35
N MET A 68 -5.32 21.58 5.36
CA MET A 68 -4.86 22.08 4.06
C MET A 68 -6.01 22.67 3.25
N ASN A 69 -5.73 23.77 2.55
CA ASN A 69 -6.61 24.30 1.53
C ASN A 69 -6.60 23.43 0.24
N LYS A 70 -7.50 23.73 -0.70
CA LYS A 70 -7.66 22.94 -1.94
C LYS A 70 -6.38 22.85 -2.77
N LYS A 71 -5.59 23.95 -2.86
CA LYS A 71 -4.34 23.97 -3.65
C LYS A 71 -3.27 23.09 -2.98
N GLU A 72 -3.13 23.16 -1.68
CA GLU A 72 -2.20 22.34 -0.90
C GLU A 72 -2.55 20.85 -0.99
N LYS A 73 -3.84 20.49 -0.90
CA LYS A 73 -4.31 19.10 -1.09
C LYS A 73 -4.01 18.58 -2.49
N ILE A 74 -4.15 19.41 -3.54
CA ILE A 74 -3.79 19.02 -4.91
C ILE A 74 -2.28 18.82 -5.03
N ALA A 75 -1.47 19.70 -4.44
CA ALA A 75 -0.01 19.56 -4.45
C ALA A 75 0.42 18.27 -3.75
N LEU A 76 -0.10 18.00 -2.55
CA LEU A 76 0.21 16.78 -1.81
C LEU A 76 -0.20 15.50 -2.56
N ARG A 77 -1.36 15.51 -3.25
CA ARG A 77 -1.80 14.34 -4.05
C ARG A 77 -0.87 14.01 -5.21
N ARG A 78 -0.08 14.95 -5.72
CA ARG A 78 0.97 14.67 -6.72
C ARG A 78 2.16 13.94 -6.12
N GLU A 79 2.34 14.02 -4.80
CA GLU A 79 3.35 13.29 -4.05
C GLU A 79 2.89 11.86 -3.71
N MET A 80 1.66 11.46 -4.10
CA MET A 80 1.06 10.16 -3.80
C MET A 80 0.95 9.30 -5.05
N GLY A 81 1.38 8.05 -4.96
CA GLY A 81 1.04 6.98 -5.90
C GLY A 81 0.00 6.05 -5.29
N MET A 82 -0.90 5.52 -6.10
CA MET A 82 -1.92 4.59 -5.62
C MET A 82 -2.07 3.37 -6.54
N ILE A 83 -2.08 2.19 -5.93
CA ILE A 83 -2.32 0.90 -6.57
C ILE A 83 -3.61 0.34 -6.00
N PHE A 84 -4.60 0.12 -6.86
CA PHE A 84 -5.91 -0.40 -6.48
C PHE A 84 -5.96 -1.92 -6.64
N GLN A 85 -6.86 -2.56 -5.91
CA GLN A 85 -7.09 -3.99 -5.96
C GLN A 85 -7.37 -4.51 -7.39
N SER A 86 -8.07 -3.76 -8.24
CA SER A 86 -8.38 -4.12 -9.62
C SER A 86 -7.34 -3.64 -10.65
N ALA A 87 -6.16 -3.14 -10.21
CA ALA A 87 -5.20 -2.39 -11.03
C ALA A 87 -5.75 -1.07 -11.61
N ALA A 88 -7.06 -0.97 -11.85
CA ALA A 88 -7.79 0.21 -12.35
C ALA A 88 -7.11 0.86 -13.57
N LEU A 89 -6.70 0.04 -14.54
CA LEU A 89 -6.17 0.52 -15.82
C LEU A 89 -7.31 1.03 -16.71
N PHE A 90 -6.99 1.96 -17.59
CA PHE A 90 -7.89 2.41 -18.63
C PHE A 90 -7.84 1.42 -19.79
N ASP A 91 -8.92 0.69 -20.04
CA ASP A 91 -8.99 -0.35 -21.08
C ASP A 91 -8.84 0.22 -22.49
N SER A 92 -9.20 1.49 -22.70
CA SER A 92 -9.07 2.21 -23.98
C SER A 92 -7.66 2.75 -24.24
N MET A 93 -6.73 2.59 -23.32
CA MET A 93 -5.36 3.05 -23.41
C MET A 93 -4.38 1.87 -23.44
N THR A 94 -3.30 2.01 -24.19
CA THR A 94 -2.21 1.06 -24.18
C THR A 94 -1.49 1.05 -22.81
N VAL A 95 -0.63 0.07 -22.57
CA VAL A 95 0.23 -0.01 -21.39
C VAL A 95 1.05 1.27 -21.21
N LEU A 96 1.68 1.76 -22.29
CA LEU A 96 2.45 3.01 -22.26
C LEU A 96 1.59 4.21 -21.91
N GLU A 97 0.43 4.36 -22.56
CA GLU A 97 -0.50 5.47 -22.32
C GLU A 97 -1.04 5.46 -20.89
N ASN A 98 -1.31 4.30 -20.30
CA ASN A 98 -1.68 4.17 -18.90
C ASN A 98 -0.60 4.73 -17.96
N VAL A 99 0.69 4.46 -18.25
CA VAL A 99 1.80 4.97 -17.42
C VAL A 99 2.06 6.44 -17.69
N MET A 100 1.87 6.92 -18.93
CA MET A 100 1.97 8.33 -19.29
C MET A 100 0.86 9.20 -18.71
N PHE A 101 -0.32 8.64 -18.47
CA PHE A 101 -1.50 9.40 -18.03
C PHE A 101 -1.24 10.36 -16.86
N PRO A 102 -0.67 9.95 -15.71
CA PRO A 102 -0.38 10.90 -14.63
C PRO A 102 0.67 11.95 -15.02
N LEU A 103 1.63 11.62 -15.88
CA LEU A 103 2.63 12.56 -16.38
C LEU A 103 1.98 13.63 -17.27
N ASP A 104 1.07 13.23 -18.15
CA ASP A 104 0.34 14.14 -19.04
C ASP A 104 -0.58 15.09 -18.27
N MET A 105 -1.16 14.61 -17.16
CA MET A 105 -2.06 15.41 -16.34
C MET A 105 -1.36 16.36 -15.37
N PHE A 106 -0.16 16.01 -14.89
CA PHE A 106 0.42 16.70 -13.74
C PHE A 106 1.86 17.17 -13.92
N SER A 107 2.61 16.68 -14.94
CA SER A 107 3.96 17.16 -15.22
C SER A 107 3.94 18.37 -16.18
N THR A 108 4.93 19.24 -16.01
CA THR A 108 5.22 20.35 -16.93
C THR A 108 6.36 20.02 -17.91
N ASP A 109 6.89 18.79 -17.83
CA ASP A 109 7.99 18.32 -18.67
C ASP A 109 7.59 18.22 -20.15
N THR A 110 8.62 18.22 -21.04
CA THR A 110 8.37 17.99 -22.46
C THR A 110 7.79 16.60 -22.71
N TYR A 111 7.07 16.42 -23.82
CA TYR A 111 6.56 15.10 -24.23
C TYR A 111 7.68 14.06 -24.27
N ARG A 112 8.86 14.42 -24.77
CA ARG A 112 10.03 13.54 -24.85
C ARG A 112 10.48 13.05 -23.45
N ASP A 113 10.50 13.94 -22.48
CA ASP A 113 10.95 13.61 -21.12
C ASP A 113 9.89 12.73 -20.41
N ARG A 114 8.59 13.05 -20.56
CA ARG A 114 7.49 12.23 -20.08
C ARG A 114 7.53 10.82 -20.67
N LEU A 115 7.71 10.69 -21.98
CA LEU A 115 7.85 9.41 -22.66
C LEU A 115 9.04 8.60 -22.13
N LYS A 116 10.21 9.26 -22.00
CA LYS A 116 11.41 8.63 -21.42
C LYS A 116 11.15 8.13 -20.01
N ARG A 117 10.45 8.93 -19.20
CA ARG A 117 10.09 8.54 -17.82
C ARG A 117 9.11 7.36 -17.80
N ALA A 118 8.10 7.35 -18.64
CA ALA A 118 7.14 6.24 -18.73
C ALA A 118 7.82 4.94 -19.17
N CYS A 119 8.69 4.98 -20.19
CA CYS A 119 9.48 3.83 -20.61
C CYS A 119 10.36 3.30 -19.47
N PHE A 120 11.07 4.19 -18.77
CA PHE A 120 11.85 3.80 -17.58
C PHE A 120 11.00 3.09 -16.51
N CYS A 121 9.79 3.59 -16.23
CA CYS A 121 8.89 2.94 -15.27
C CYS A 121 8.44 1.55 -15.74
N LEU A 122 8.20 1.38 -17.05
CA LEU A 122 7.85 0.08 -17.63
C LEU A 122 9.02 -0.91 -17.60
N ASP A 123 10.24 -0.45 -17.87
CA ASP A 123 11.45 -1.27 -17.77
C ASP A 123 11.67 -1.72 -16.32
N ARG A 124 11.42 -0.83 -15.35
CA ARG A 124 11.55 -1.13 -13.91
C ARG A 124 10.63 -2.25 -13.44
N VAL A 125 9.50 -2.45 -14.11
CA VAL A 125 8.53 -3.53 -13.83
C VAL A 125 8.63 -4.70 -14.84
N ASN A 126 9.67 -4.76 -15.66
CA ASN A 126 9.91 -5.77 -16.69
C ASN A 126 8.76 -5.86 -17.72
N LEU A 127 8.29 -4.71 -18.23
CA LEU A 127 7.23 -4.60 -19.24
C LEU A 127 7.61 -3.71 -20.44
N GLY A 128 8.90 -3.46 -20.67
CA GLY A 128 9.37 -2.66 -21.80
C GLY A 128 8.89 -3.13 -23.18
N GLU A 129 8.69 -4.44 -23.37
CA GLU A 129 8.20 -5.01 -24.62
C GLU A 129 6.66 -4.97 -24.77
N ALA A 130 5.92 -4.65 -23.69
CA ALA A 130 4.46 -4.67 -23.70
C ALA A 130 3.82 -3.28 -23.95
N GLN A 131 4.60 -2.27 -24.29
CA GLN A 131 4.19 -0.87 -24.33
C GLN A 131 2.95 -0.60 -25.19
N GLN A 132 2.81 -1.29 -26.32
CA GLN A 132 1.74 -1.08 -27.30
C GLN A 132 0.52 -1.99 -27.06
N LYS A 133 0.60 -2.91 -26.09
CA LYS A 133 -0.55 -3.78 -25.75
C LYS A 133 -1.59 -3.03 -24.96
N TYR A 134 -2.83 -3.48 -25.07
CA TYR A 134 -3.95 -3.03 -24.25
C TYR A 134 -4.09 -3.90 -22.98
N PRO A 135 -4.74 -3.41 -21.91
CA PRO A 135 -4.93 -4.20 -20.68
C PRO A 135 -5.55 -5.57 -20.92
N GLY A 136 -6.51 -5.71 -21.86
CA GLY A 136 -7.12 -6.98 -22.21
C GLY A 136 -6.18 -8.00 -22.89
N GLU A 137 -5.02 -7.58 -23.35
CA GLU A 137 -4.03 -8.42 -24.04
C GLU A 137 -2.90 -8.91 -23.14
N ILE A 138 -2.93 -8.56 -21.85
CA ILE A 138 -1.91 -8.89 -20.86
C ILE A 138 -2.51 -9.61 -19.65
N SER A 139 -1.69 -10.42 -18.97
CA SER A 139 -2.13 -11.17 -17.79
C SER A 139 -2.45 -10.26 -16.60
N GLY A 140 -3.23 -10.76 -15.62
CA GLY A 140 -3.53 -10.02 -14.40
C GLY A 140 -2.28 -9.55 -13.63
N GLY A 141 -1.25 -10.40 -13.55
CA GLY A 141 0.04 -10.02 -12.95
C GLY A 141 0.76 -8.92 -13.75
N MET A 142 0.67 -8.93 -15.09
CA MET A 142 1.18 -7.82 -15.91
C MET A 142 0.38 -6.54 -15.66
N GLN A 143 -0.95 -6.61 -15.57
CA GLN A 143 -1.79 -5.44 -15.26
C GLN A 143 -1.42 -4.81 -13.92
N LYS A 144 -1.15 -5.62 -12.89
CA LYS A 144 -0.65 -5.14 -11.58
C LYS A 144 0.69 -4.42 -11.72
N ARG A 145 1.63 -4.97 -12.50
CA ARG A 145 2.92 -4.32 -12.77
C ARG A 145 2.77 -3.01 -13.54
N VAL A 146 1.84 -2.91 -14.49
CA VAL A 146 1.51 -1.62 -15.16
C VAL A 146 0.96 -0.62 -14.14
N ALA A 147 0.09 -1.04 -13.23
CA ALA A 147 -0.44 -0.18 -12.18
C ALA A 147 0.66 0.34 -11.24
N ILE A 148 1.67 -0.49 -10.92
CA ILE A 148 2.86 -0.06 -10.18
C ILE A 148 3.65 0.97 -10.97
N ALA A 149 3.96 0.69 -12.25
CA ALA A 149 4.68 1.63 -13.13
C ALA A 149 3.98 2.99 -13.23
N ARG A 150 2.64 2.99 -13.37
CA ARG A 150 1.82 4.20 -13.37
C ARG A 150 1.90 4.95 -12.04
N ALA A 151 1.82 4.22 -10.92
CA ALA A 151 1.85 4.82 -9.58
C ALA A 151 3.18 5.52 -9.28
N ILE A 152 4.30 5.01 -9.79
CA ILE A 152 5.64 5.59 -9.56
C ILE A 152 6.06 6.62 -10.63
N ALA A 153 5.25 6.87 -11.65
CA ALA A 153 5.60 7.72 -12.78
C ALA A 153 5.96 9.16 -12.34
N LEU A 154 5.20 9.74 -11.41
CA LEU A 154 5.44 11.07 -10.84
C LEU A 154 6.50 11.12 -9.73
N GLN A 155 7.22 10.04 -9.45
CA GLN A 155 8.18 9.94 -8.35
C GLN A 155 7.56 10.30 -6.98
N PRO A 156 6.50 9.59 -6.58
CA PRO A 156 5.80 9.93 -5.35
C PRO A 156 6.68 9.73 -4.11
N GLN A 157 6.39 10.48 -3.05
CA GLN A 157 6.98 10.29 -1.73
C GLN A 157 6.20 9.25 -0.90
N TYR A 158 4.93 9.06 -1.24
CA TYR A 158 4.01 8.16 -0.55
C TYR A 158 3.37 7.19 -1.54
N LEU A 159 3.42 5.90 -1.26
CA LEU A 159 2.80 4.86 -2.08
C LEU A 159 1.73 4.13 -1.27
N PHE A 160 0.54 4.04 -1.83
CA PHE A 160 -0.59 3.35 -1.22
C PHE A 160 -1.01 2.15 -2.07
N CYS A 161 -1.12 0.99 -1.46
CA CYS A 161 -1.49 -0.25 -2.14
C CYS A 161 -2.68 -0.90 -1.41
N ASP A 162 -3.83 -0.98 -2.08
CA ASP A 162 -5.01 -1.64 -1.53
C ASP A 162 -5.12 -3.05 -2.12
N GLU A 163 -4.73 -4.06 -1.35
CA GLU A 163 -4.70 -5.48 -1.73
C GLU A 163 -4.02 -5.73 -3.09
N PRO A 164 -2.74 -5.36 -3.27
CA PRO A 164 -2.07 -5.40 -4.57
C PRO A 164 -2.00 -6.81 -5.17
N ASN A 165 -2.00 -7.85 -4.34
CA ASN A 165 -1.87 -9.26 -4.74
C ASN A 165 -3.21 -9.97 -4.97
N SER A 166 -4.34 -9.30 -4.72
CA SER A 166 -5.66 -9.91 -4.86
C SER A 166 -5.87 -10.49 -6.27
N GLY A 167 -6.29 -11.77 -6.32
CA GLY A 167 -6.59 -12.47 -7.57
C GLY A 167 -5.38 -13.02 -8.32
N LEU A 168 -4.19 -13.00 -7.73
CA LEU A 168 -2.97 -13.56 -8.31
C LEU A 168 -2.65 -14.94 -7.72
N ASP A 169 -1.91 -15.74 -8.48
CA ASP A 169 -1.31 -16.96 -7.95
C ASP A 169 -0.17 -16.65 -6.97
N PRO A 170 0.20 -17.58 -6.06
CA PRO A 170 1.19 -17.33 -5.01
C PRO A 170 2.57 -16.89 -5.55
N LYS A 171 3.01 -17.44 -6.68
CA LYS A 171 4.32 -17.09 -7.27
C LYS A 171 4.31 -15.67 -7.81
N THR A 172 3.24 -15.29 -8.50
CA THR A 172 3.07 -13.93 -9.04
C THR A 172 2.91 -12.91 -7.89
N SER A 173 2.22 -13.27 -6.80
CA SER A 173 2.07 -12.43 -5.61
C SER A 173 3.42 -12.07 -5.00
N LEU A 174 4.31 -13.06 -4.83
CA LEU A 174 5.67 -12.80 -4.31
C LEU A 174 6.46 -11.82 -5.20
N VAL A 175 6.35 -11.94 -6.52
CA VAL A 175 7.02 -11.00 -7.45
C VAL A 175 6.49 -9.58 -7.29
N ILE A 176 5.18 -9.40 -7.08
CA ILE A 176 4.58 -8.08 -6.84
C ILE A 176 5.05 -7.51 -5.49
N ASP A 177 5.10 -8.32 -4.45
CA ASP A 177 5.57 -7.91 -3.12
C ASP A 177 7.02 -7.45 -3.15
N GLU A 178 7.92 -8.27 -3.71
CA GLU A 178 9.34 -7.94 -3.88
C GLU A 178 9.54 -6.67 -4.70
N LEU A 179 8.76 -6.48 -5.76
CA LEU A 179 8.80 -5.29 -6.60
C LEU A 179 8.40 -4.04 -5.81
N ILE A 180 7.29 -4.07 -5.06
CA ILE A 180 6.84 -2.94 -4.23
C ILE A 180 7.88 -2.64 -3.16
N HIS A 181 8.38 -3.66 -2.45
CA HIS A 181 9.40 -3.49 -1.41
C HIS A 181 10.72 -2.91 -1.96
N SER A 182 11.21 -3.43 -3.09
CA SER A 182 12.45 -2.91 -3.72
C SER A 182 12.31 -1.44 -4.13
N ILE A 183 11.18 -1.06 -4.73
CA ILE A 183 10.89 0.31 -5.14
C ILE A 183 10.76 1.22 -3.90
N THR A 184 10.10 0.74 -2.83
CA THR A 184 9.96 1.46 -1.55
C THR A 184 11.33 1.84 -0.99
N THR A 185 12.23 0.87 -0.90
CA THR A 185 13.58 1.05 -0.35
C THR A 185 14.44 1.93 -1.25
N GLU A 186 14.44 1.65 -2.58
CA GLU A 186 15.25 2.39 -3.55
C GLU A 186 14.92 3.89 -3.59
N TYR A 187 13.63 4.23 -3.54
CA TYR A 187 13.18 5.63 -3.59
C TYR A 187 12.91 6.24 -2.19
N ASN A 188 13.20 5.50 -1.12
CA ASN A 188 12.94 5.91 0.26
C ASN A 188 11.51 6.43 0.50
N MET A 189 10.52 5.75 -0.11
CA MET A 189 9.11 6.13 -0.01
C MET A 189 8.49 5.65 1.31
N THR A 190 7.47 6.35 1.80
CA THR A 190 6.56 5.79 2.79
C THR A 190 5.52 4.95 2.04
N THR A 191 5.63 3.63 2.12
CA THR A 191 4.66 2.74 1.48
C THR A 191 3.69 2.17 2.50
N ILE A 192 2.38 2.28 2.24
CA ILE A 192 1.32 1.69 3.05
C ILE A 192 0.57 0.67 2.21
N ILE A 193 0.51 -0.58 2.69
CA ILE A 193 -0.19 -1.68 2.01
C ILE A 193 -1.29 -2.22 2.91
N ASN A 194 -2.53 -2.19 2.45
CA ASN A 194 -3.58 -3.02 3.01
C ASN A 194 -3.45 -4.44 2.48
N THR A 195 -3.38 -5.42 3.36
CA THR A 195 -3.37 -6.83 2.96
C THR A 195 -3.99 -7.73 4.01
N HIS A 196 -4.45 -8.88 3.58
CA HIS A 196 -4.80 -10.03 4.43
C HIS A 196 -3.95 -11.27 4.08
N ASP A 197 -2.98 -11.13 3.18
CA ASP A 197 -2.06 -12.20 2.79
C ASP A 197 -0.88 -12.29 3.78
N MET A 198 -0.81 -13.40 4.49
CA MET A 198 0.24 -13.64 5.49
C MET A 198 1.63 -13.81 4.85
N ASN A 199 1.72 -14.24 3.60
CA ASN A 199 3.01 -14.30 2.90
C ASN A 199 3.57 -12.89 2.70
N SER A 200 2.73 -11.91 2.31
CA SER A 200 3.15 -10.51 2.24
C SER A 200 3.57 -9.97 3.61
N VAL A 201 2.79 -10.30 4.67
CA VAL A 201 3.07 -9.84 6.03
C VAL A 201 4.45 -10.29 6.50
N LEU A 202 4.75 -11.58 6.36
CA LEU A 202 6.01 -12.16 6.82
C LEU A 202 7.17 -11.90 5.85
N GLY A 203 6.87 -11.70 4.55
CA GLY A 203 7.87 -11.45 3.52
C GLY A 203 8.42 -10.02 3.54
N ILE A 204 7.54 -9.04 3.34
CA ILE A 204 7.92 -7.65 3.08
C ILE A 204 7.49 -6.64 4.16
N GLY A 205 6.81 -7.07 5.23
CA GLY A 205 6.34 -6.16 6.27
C GLY A 205 7.46 -5.68 7.18
N ASP A 206 7.85 -4.41 7.08
CA ASP A 206 8.82 -3.78 7.99
C ASP A 206 8.15 -3.25 9.26
N SER A 207 6.94 -2.70 9.13
CA SER A 207 6.09 -2.24 10.23
C SER A 207 4.64 -2.70 9.96
N ILE A 208 3.99 -3.25 10.96
CA ILE A 208 2.69 -3.91 10.81
C ILE A 208 1.73 -3.34 11.84
N LEU A 209 0.63 -2.75 11.35
CA LEU A 209 -0.50 -2.29 12.13
C LEU A 209 -1.65 -3.30 12.03
N PHE A 210 -2.02 -3.92 13.13
CA PHE A 210 -3.18 -4.81 13.18
C PHE A 210 -4.42 -4.07 13.66
N ILE A 211 -5.45 -4.03 12.80
CA ILE A 211 -6.75 -3.43 13.10
C ILE A 211 -7.78 -4.53 13.39
N TYR A 212 -8.41 -4.43 14.54
CA TYR A 212 -9.49 -5.29 14.97
C TYR A 212 -10.70 -4.45 15.38
N GLU A 213 -11.86 -4.69 14.77
CA GLU A 213 -13.12 -3.98 15.04
C GLU A 213 -12.98 -2.43 15.07
N GLY A 214 -12.23 -1.90 14.11
CA GLY A 214 -12.03 -0.45 13.95
C GLY A 214 -11.00 0.18 14.90
N ARG A 215 -10.33 -0.61 15.73
CA ARG A 215 -9.32 -0.13 16.70
C ARG A 215 -7.93 -0.65 16.34
N GLN A 216 -6.91 0.09 16.72
CA GLN A 216 -5.55 -0.38 16.72
C GLN A 216 -5.37 -1.41 17.85
N GLU A 217 -5.28 -2.67 17.48
CA GLU A 217 -5.14 -3.77 18.43
C GLU A 217 -3.68 -4.10 18.75
N TRP A 218 -2.80 -3.97 17.74
CA TRP A 218 -1.37 -4.22 17.88
C TRP A 218 -0.59 -3.48 16.79
N GLN A 219 0.68 -3.16 17.10
CA GLN A 219 1.65 -2.65 16.14
C GLN A 219 3.04 -3.18 16.50
N GLY A 220 3.84 -3.51 15.49
CA GLY A 220 5.20 -4.00 15.64
C GLY A 220 5.82 -4.41 14.32
N THR A 221 6.94 -5.14 14.38
CA THR A 221 7.65 -5.69 13.22
C THR A 221 7.23 -7.14 12.94
N LYS A 222 7.62 -7.69 11.79
CA LYS A 222 7.36 -9.10 11.46
C LYS A 222 8.05 -10.07 12.43
N GLU A 223 9.19 -9.68 13.00
CA GLU A 223 9.89 -10.48 14.01
C GLU A 223 9.14 -10.51 15.34
N GLU A 224 8.49 -9.40 15.72
CA GLU A 224 7.71 -9.29 16.96
C GLU A 224 6.37 -10.03 16.90
N ILE A 225 5.87 -10.32 15.70
CA ILE A 225 4.65 -11.15 15.52
C ILE A 225 4.81 -12.50 16.21
N PHE A 226 5.96 -13.18 16.04
CA PHE A 226 6.20 -14.53 16.56
C PHE A 226 6.25 -14.58 18.08
N THR A 227 6.70 -13.49 18.72
CA THR A 227 6.85 -13.38 20.18
C THR A 227 5.67 -12.67 20.85
N SER A 228 4.72 -12.16 20.06
CA SER A 228 3.57 -11.41 20.59
C SER A 228 2.67 -12.30 21.44
N SER A 229 2.31 -11.81 22.64
CA SER A 229 1.28 -12.41 23.50
C SER A 229 -0.14 -11.97 23.15
N ASN A 230 -0.33 -11.09 22.14
CA ASN A 230 -1.66 -10.64 21.74
C ASN A 230 -2.44 -11.80 21.12
N ARG A 231 -3.49 -12.24 21.82
CA ARG A 231 -4.31 -13.38 21.43
C ARG A 231 -4.99 -13.17 20.08
N ARG A 232 -5.59 -11.99 19.85
CA ARG A 232 -6.32 -11.69 18.61
C ARG A 232 -5.41 -11.69 17.39
N LEU A 233 -4.20 -11.11 17.53
CA LEU A 233 -3.17 -11.18 16.50
C LEU A 233 -2.77 -12.62 16.20
N ASN A 234 -2.51 -13.41 17.23
CA ASN A 234 -2.14 -14.81 17.08
C ASN A 234 -3.24 -15.63 16.40
N ASP A 235 -4.50 -15.47 16.82
CA ASP A 235 -5.66 -16.14 16.22
C ASP A 235 -5.84 -15.73 14.74
N PHE A 236 -5.48 -14.49 14.38
CA PHE A 236 -5.58 -14.00 13.01
C PHE A 236 -4.43 -14.50 12.12
N ILE A 237 -3.18 -14.37 12.56
CA ILE A 237 -2.00 -14.71 11.75
C ILE A 237 -1.78 -16.22 11.68
N PHE A 238 -1.86 -16.90 12.81
CA PHE A 238 -1.57 -18.33 12.91
C PHE A 238 -2.87 -19.18 12.84
N ALA A 239 -3.85 -18.75 12.05
CA ALA A 239 -5.10 -19.49 11.85
C ALA A 239 -4.88 -20.86 11.17
N SER A 240 -3.87 -20.98 10.29
CA SER A 240 -3.55 -22.25 9.61
C SER A 240 -2.53 -23.09 10.40
N ASP A 241 -2.64 -24.42 10.28
CA ASP A 241 -1.71 -25.34 10.94
C ASP A 241 -0.27 -25.22 10.43
N LEU A 242 -0.09 -24.77 9.18
CA LEU A 242 1.23 -24.50 8.63
C LEU A 242 1.90 -23.32 9.35
N LEU A 243 1.20 -22.21 9.51
CA LEU A 243 1.73 -21.03 10.19
C LEU A 243 1.96 -21.27 11.69
N LYS A 244 1.14 -22.12 12.34
CA LYS A 244 1.42 -22.55 13.72
C LYS A 244 2.76 -23.27 13.83
N LYS A 245 3.02 -24.24 12.92
CA LYS A 245 4.31 -24.94 12.88
C LYS A 245 5.49 -24.00 12.62
N VAL A 246 5.32 -23.03 11.74
CA VAL A 246 6.36 -22.00 11.51
C VAL A 246 6.64 -21.22 12.79
N LYS A 247 5.60 -20.81 13.52
CA LYS A 247 5.75 -20.14 14.82
C LYS A 247 6.54 -20.98 15.82
N ASP A 248 6.17 -22.26 15.96
CA ASP A 248 6.82 -23.17 16.91
C ASP A 248 8.31 -23.38 16.56
N MET A 249 8.65 -23.49 15.27
CA MET A 249 10.04 -23.59 14.80
C MET A 249 10.84 -22.32 15.12
N GLU A 250 10.29 -21.13 14.83
CA GLU A 250 10.94 -19.84 15.12
C GLU A 250 11.19 -19.65 16.63
N MET A 251 10.24 -20.01 17.47
CA MET A 251 10.39 -19.95 18.93
C MET A 251 11.51 -20.86 19.41
N THR A 252 11.58 -22.11 18.92
CA THR A 252 12.63 -23.08 19.28
C THR A 252 14.02 -22.60 18.82
N THR A 253 14.13 -21.97 17.66
CA THR A 253 15.41 -21.48 17.13
C THR A 253 15.96 -20.29 17.93
N ARG A 254 15.12 -19.50 18.58
CA ARG A 254 15.50 -18.34 19.40
C ARG A 254 15.88 -18.68 20.84
N GLU A 255 15.44 -19.84 21.33
CA GLU A 255 15.73 -20.34 22.70
C GLU A 255 17.03 -21.17 22.78
N GLY A 256 17.63 -21.57 21.66
CA GLY A 256 18.87 -22.35 21.56
C GLY A 256 20.02 -21.51 21.05
#